data_e9271b93c69f60d79686c6ac49e649b8
#
_entry.id   e9271b93c69f60d79686c6ac49e649b8
#
_cell.length_a   1.000
_cell.length_b   1.000
_cell.length_c   1.000
_cell.angle_alpha   90.00
_cell.angle_beta   90.00
_cell.angle_gamma   90.00
#
_symmetry.space_group_name_H-M   'P 1'
#
loop_
_entity.id
_entity.type
_entity.pdbx_description
1 polymer ?
#
loop_
_entity_poly.entity_id
_entity_poly.type
_entity_poly.pdbx_seq_one_letter_code
_entity_poly.pdbx_strand_id
1 'polypeptide(L)'
;RIKSFGRIYINIVEDIDFKPDAGTTVYGIVSSAGVGVENVVVSDGAEVTVTNEKGIYQLKSAKKWGYVFISVPSGYEVPSVGVLPQFHRALKNSADVVERADFKLEKVDGQDSYKIFMLGDMHLANRTGDLGQFAQFTSDLTDYMTRHKGEKMYALTLGDMTWDLYWYSNSYYFPQYLNTVNSQIKNLQIFHTMGNHDNDFQTRSDYDAAVKYVDQICPTYYSFNIGKVHYVVMDDIDCSSYDGTESRNYVKSLSA
;
A
#
# COMPACT_ATOMS: atom_id res chain seq x y z
N ARG A 1 -27.92 -44.76 16.62
CA ARG A 1 -27.80 -43.39 17.21
C ARG A 1 -27.11 -42.51 16.20
N ILE A 2 -27.88 -41.68 15.49
CA ILE A 2 -27.40 -40.68 14.58
C ILE A 2 -26.91 -39.50 15.43
N LYS A 3 -25.61 -39.22 15.43
CA LYS A 3 -25.08 -37.99 16.02
C LYS A 3 -25.46 -36.84 15.07
N SER A 4 -26.24 -35.89 15.56
CA SER A 4 -26.53 -34.66 14.80
C SER A 4 -25.22 -33.85 14.67
N PHE A 5 -24.72 -33.72 13.47
CA PHE A 5 -23.71 -32.74 13.19
C PHE A 5 -24.41 -31.36 13.19
N GLY A 6 -23.98 -30.46 14.06
CA GLY A 6 -24.45 -29.08 14.05
C GLY A 6 -24.23 -28.49 12.67
N ARG A 7 -25.23 -27.77 12.14
CA ARG A 7 -25.10 -27.03 10.90
C ARG A 7 -24.13 -25.88 11.14
N ILE A 8 -22.96 -25.90 10.47
CA ILE A 8 -22.07 -24.75 10.41
C ILE A 8 -22.68 -23.82 9.37
N TYR A 9 -23.21 -22.68 9.80
CA TYR A 9 -23.62 -21.61 8.91
C TYR A 9 -22.36 -20.82 8.55
N ILE A 10 -21.84 -21.03 7.34
CA ILE A 10 -20.81 -20.16 6.77
C ILE A 10 -21.56 -18.98 6.18
N ASN A 11 -21.49 -17.84 6.83
CA ASN A 11 -21.98 -16.58 6.26
C ASN A 11 -20.97 -16.11 5.23
N ILE A 12 -21.25 -16.36 3.95
CA ILE A 12 -20.48 -15.78 2.84
C ILE A 12 -20.87 -14.32 2.76
N VAL A 13 -19.93 -13.42 3.13
CA VAL A 13 -20.17 -11.96 3.19
C VAL A 13 -19.87 -11.23 1.90
N GLU A 14 -19.36 -11.91 0.87
CA GLU A 14 -18.99 -11.28 -0.41
C GLU A 14 -20.18 -10.63 -1.12
N ASP A 15 -21.42 -11.13 -0.90
CA ASP A 15 -22.65 -10.62 -1.52
C ASP A 15 -23.58 -9.87 -0.54
N ILE A 16 -23.09 -9.50 0.65
CA ILE A 16 -23.92 -8.73 1.57
C ILE A 16 -24.07 -7.31 1.03
N ASP A 17 -25.27 -7.04 0.51
CA ASP A 17 -25.71 -5.68 0.25
C ASP A 17 -26.34 -5.12 1.53
N PHE A 18 -25.74 -4.06 2.09
CA PHE A 18 -26.27 -3.37 3.25
C PHE A 18 -26.34 -1.87 2.98
N LYS A 19 -27.34 -1.24 3.50
CA LYS A 19 -27.48 0.22 3.41
C LYS A 19 -26.61 0.85 4.49
N PRO A 20 -25.63 1.69 4.15
CA PRO A 20 -24.82 2.37 5.15
C PRO A 20 -25.65 3.38 5.97
N ASP A 21 -25.18 3.67 7.16
CA ASP A 21 -25.79 4.64 8.07
C ASP A 21 -25.74 6.07 7.49
N ALA A 22 -26.64 6.92 7.98
CA ALA A 22 -26.68 8.30 7.55
C ALA A 22 -25.36 9.03 7.84
N GLY A 23 -24.85 9.74 6.84
CA GLY A 23 -23.58 10.47 6.91
C GLY A 23 -22.35 9.63 6.55
N THR A 24 -22.48 8.34 6.31
CA THR A 24 -21.40 7.50 5.75
C THR A 24 -21.16 7.89 4.29
N THR A 25 -19.90 8.08 3.94
CA THR A 25 -19.48 8.40 2.56
C THR A 25 -18.60 7.32 1.94
N VAL A 26 -17.92 6.52 2.77
CA VAL A 26 -17.16 5.34 2.35
C VAL A 26 -17.52 4.16 3.25
N TYR A 27 -17.80 3.01 2.67
CA TYR A 27 -18.13 1.80 3.40
C TYR A 27 -17.63 0.56 2.65
N GLY A 28 -17.58 -0.56 3.32
CA GLY A 28 -17.21 -1.81 2.67
C GLY A 28 -17.11 -2.97 3.65
N ILE A 29 -16.59 -4.07 3.13
CA ILE A 29 -16.36 -5.31 3.87
C ILE A 29 -14.89 -5.69 3.75
N VAL A 30 -14.29 -6.06 4.88
CA VAL A 30 -13.00 -6.74 4.92
C VAL A 30 -13.27 -8.22 5.17
N SER A 31 -12.86 -9.09 4.26
CA SER A 31 -13.17 -10.53 4.34
C SER A 31 -11.94 -11.40 4.05
N SER A 32 -11.96 -12.61 4.60
CA SER A 32 -11.01 -13.67 4.31
C SER A 32 -11.75 -14.97 4.03
N ALA A 33 -11.50 -15.59 2.88
CA ALA A 33 -12.20 -16.81 2.44
C ALA A 33 -13.74 -16.69 2.53
N GLY A 34 -14.30 -15.52 2.20
CA GLY A 34 -15.73 -15.25 2.23
C GLY A 34 -16.33 -15.00 3.62
N VAL A 35 -15.51 -14.91 4.66
CA VAL A 35 -15.92 -14.61 6.05
C VAL A 35 -15.42 -13.22 6.43
N GLY A 36 -16.27 -12.41 7.07
CA GLY A 36 -15.87 -11.08 7.56
C GLY A 36 -14.77 -11.18 8.63
N VAL A 37 -13.83 -10.23 8.56
CA VAL A 37 -12.74 -10.11 9.52
C VAL A 37 -13.00 -8.92 10.42
N GLU A 38 -13.17 -9.18 11.71
CA GLU A 38 -13.44 -8.20 12.75
C GLU A 38 -12.15 -7.43 13.17
N ASN A 39 -12.34 -6.23 13.70
CA ASN A 39 -11.27 -5.40 14.29
C ASN A 39 -10.14 -5.00 13.32
N VAL A 40 -10.41 -4.98 12.01
CA VAL A 40 -9.48 -4.41 11.03
C VAL A 40 -9.63 -2.90 11.03
N VAL A 41 -8.51 -2.19 11.23
CA VAL A 41 -8.48 -0.73 11.18
C VAL A 41 -8.56 -0.28 9.72
N VAL A 42 -9.46 0.68 9.46
CA VAL A 42 -9.67 1.30 8.14
C VAL A 42 -9.57 2.81 8.27
N SER A 43 -8.86 3.45 7.35
CA SER A 43 -8.64 4.90 7.35
C SER A 43 -8.61 5.47 5.93
N ASP A 44 -8.93 6.76 5.79
CA ASP A 44 -8.72 7.56 4.59
C ASP A 44 -7.54 8.54 4.71
N GLY A 45 -6.74 8.38 5.77
CA GLY A 45 -5.64 9.28 6.11
C GLY A 45 -6.03 10.43 7.06
N ALA A 46 -7.33 10.64 7.32
CA ALA A 46 -7.83 11.64 8.25
C ALA A 46 -8.79 11.02 9.27
N GLU A 47 -9.74 10.22 8.79
CA GLU A 47 -10.72 9.53 9.62
C GLU A 47 -10.32 8.06 9.80
N VAL A 48 -10.68 7.49 10.94
CA VAL A 48 -10.37 6.09 11.29
C VAL A 48 -11.61 5.39 11.79
N THR A 49 -11.79 4.14 11.40
CA THR A 49 -12.82 3.23 11.92
C THR A 49 -12.26 1.81 12.04
N VAL A 50 -13.05 0.90 12.57
CA VAL A 50 -12.72 -0.52 12.64
C VAL A 50 -13.88 -1.37 12.10
N THR A 51 -13.58 -2.53 11.56
CA THR A 51 -14.60 -3.48 11.12
C THR A 51 -15.31 -4.14 12.31
N ASN A 52 -16.61 -4.39 12.15
CA ASN A 52 -17.40 -5.14 13.13
C ASN A 52 -17.24 -6.67 12.93
N GLU A 53 -18.00 -7.47 13.71
CA GLU A 53 -18.01 -8.96 13.67
C GLU A 53 -18.32 -9.56 12.29
N LYS A 54 -18.94 -8.77 11.39
CA LYS A 54 -19.24 -9.17 10.01
C LYS A 54 -18.21 -8.64 9.01
N GLY A 55 -17.14 -8.02 9.48
CA GLY A 55 -16.13 -7.38 8.65
C GLY A 55 -16.57 -6.06 8.02
N ILE A 56 -17.73 -5.52 8.40
CA ILE A 56 -18.29 -4.30 7.85
C ILE A 56 -17.64 -3.08 8.50
N TYR A 57 -17.26 -2.10 7.69
CA TYR A 57 -16.84 -0.78 8.16
C TYR A 57 -17.64 0.34 7.49
N GLN A 58 -17.72 1.46 8.15
CA GLN A 58 -18.35 2.69 7.68
C GLN A 58 -17.51 3.88 8.10
N LEU A 59 -17.26 4.81 7.18
CA LEU A 59 -16.39 5.96 7.38
C LEU A 59 -17.09 7.23 6.89
N LYS A 60 -17.01 8.31 7.67
CA LYS A 60 -17.49 9.66 7.29
C LYS A 60 -16.32 10.43 6.67
N SER A 61 -15.85 9.99 5.53
CA SER A 61 -14.70 10.53 4.82
C SER A 61 -15.07 11.80 4.05
N ALA A 62 -14.25 12.83 4.16
CA ALA A 62 -14.25 13.96 3.25
C ALA A 62 -13.52 13.65 1.91
N LYS A 63 -12.96 12.47 1.77
CA LYS A 63 -12.20 11.98 0.60
C LYS A 63 -11.07 12.91 0.16
N LYS A 64 -10.51 13.64 1.11
CA LYS A 64 -9.49 14.66 0.87
C LYS A 64 -8.27 14.09 0.13
N TRP A 65 -7.86 12.87 0.50
CA TRP A 65 -6.66 12.23 -0.04
C TRP A 65 -6.94 11.27 -1.21
N GLY A 66 -8.20 11.09 -1.58
CA GLY A 66 -8.60 10.28 -2.72
C GLY A 66 -8.41 8.76 -2.56
N TYR A 67 -8.23 8.26 -1.34
CA TYR A 67 -8.07 6.83 -1.06
C TYR A 67 -8.68 6.42 0.29
N VAL A 68 -8.85 5.12 0.43
CA VAL A 68 -9.12 4.43 1.71
C VAL A 68 -8.21 3.21 1.81
N PHE A 69 -7.71 2.90 2.99
CA PHE A 69 -6.83 1.77 3.22
C PHE A 69 -7.15 1.00 4.50
N ILE A 70 -6.68 -0.22 4.57
CA ILE A 70 -6.69 -1.04 5.79
C ILE A 70 -5.28 -1.15 6.37
N SER A 71 -5.17 -1.11 7.70
CA SER A 71 -3.96 -1.60 8.35
C SER A 71 -4.00 -3.12 8.36
N VAL A 72 -3.21 -3.76 7.50
CA VAL A 72 -3.22 -5.23 7.36
C VAL A 72 -2.98 -5.87 8.73
N PRO A 73 -3.91 -6.70 9.24
CA PRO A 73 -3.77 -7.27 10.57
C PRO A 73 -2.75 -8.42 10.59
N SER A 74 -2.16 -8.67 11.76
CA SER A 74 -1.27 -9.81 11.98
C SER A 74 -1.97 -11.15 11.65
N GLY A 75 -1.25 -12.09 11.07
CA GLY A 75 -1.78 -13.37 10.62
C GLY A 75 -2.51 -13.32 9.28
N TYR A 76 -2.42 -12.19 8.58
CA TYR A 76 -3.00 -12.02 7.24
C TYR A 76 -2.00 -11.36 6.28
N GLU A 77 -2.21 -11.63 5.02
CA GLU A 77 -1.65 -10.90 3.88
C GLU A 77 -2.81 -10.35 3.04
N VAL A 78 -2.53 -9.42 2.15
CA VAL A 78 -3.46 -8.97 1.11
C VAL A 78 -3.05 -9.56 -0.23
N PRO A 79 -3.95 -9.76 -1.20
CA PRO A 79 -3.57 -10.08 -2.57
C PRO A 79 -2.60 -9.03 -3.13
N SER A 80 -1.78 -9.41 -4.09
CA SER A 80 -0.84 -8.50 -4.76
C SER A 80 -1.12 -8.37 -6.24
N VAL A 81 -0.90 -7.18 -6.79
CA VAL A 81 -0.79 -6.96 -8.23
C VAL A 81 0.67 -6.68 -8.54
N GLY A 82 1.34 -7.67 -9.14
CA GLY A 82 2.81 -7.65 -9.19
C GLY A 82 3.39 -7.67 -7.78
N VAL A 83 4.23 -6.69 -7.46
CA VAL A 83 4.82 -6.53 -6.12
C VAL A 83 3.96 -5.70 -5.16
N LEU A 84 2.91 -5.02 -5.66
CA LEU A 84 2.10 -4.09 -4.85
C LEU A 84 1.01 -4.82 -4.05
N PRO A 85 1.09 -4.81 -2.70
CA PRO A 85 0.03 -5.33 -1.85
C PRO A 85 -1.23 -4.46 -1.94
N GLN A 86 -2.40 -5.09 -2.06
CA GLN A 86 -3.68 -4.45 -2.35
C GLN A 86 -4.43 -4.05 -1.08
N PHE A 87 -3.78 -3.30 -0.19
CA PHE A 87 -4.35 -2.84 1.09
C PHE A 87 -5.10 -1.51 1.02
N HIS A 88 -5.13 -0.86 -0.15
CA HIS A 88 -5.83 0.41 -0.36
C HIS A 88 -6.71 0.38 -1.61
N ARG A 89 -7.63 1.35 -1.69
CA ARG A 89 -8.49 1.59 -2.85
C ARG A 89 -8.55 3.09 -3.14
N ALA A 90 -8.44 3.45 -4.40
CA ALA A 90 -8.71 4.81 -4.85
C ALA A 90 -10.21 5.13 -4.71
N LEU A 91 -10.53 6.32 -4.20
CA LEU A 91 -11.87 6.88 -4.14
C LEU A 91 -12.04 7.82 -5.34
N LYS A 92 -13.11 7.61 -6.11
CA LYS A 92 -13.28 8.25 -7.42
C LYS A 92 -14.38 9.30 -7.42
N ASN A 93 -15.24 9.27 -6.40
CA ASN A 93 -16.40 10.14 -6.33
C ASN A 93 -16.16 11.31 -5.36
N SER A 94 -16.94 12.37 -5.53
CA SER A 94 -16.95 13.50 -4.60
C SER A 94 -17.39 13.08 -3.18
N ALA A 95 -17.11 13.93 -2.19
CA ALA A 95 -17.34 13.63 -0.78
C ALA A 95 -18.83 13.40 -0.42
N ASP A 96 -19.77 13.89 -1.22
CA ASP A 96 -21.21 13.72 -1.04
C ASP A 96 -21.79 12.43 -1.64
N VAL A 97 -20.98 11.70 -2.44
CA VAL A 97 -21.38 10.43 -3.04
C VAL A 97 -20.90 9.28 -2.17
N VAL A 98 -21.81 8.38 -1.79
CA VAL A 98 -21.45 7.18 -1.02
C VAL A 98 -20.74 6.18 -1.94
N GLU A 99 -19.59 5.67 -1.48
CA GLU A 99 -18.73 4.78 -2.28
C GLU A 99 -18.37 3.52 -1.48
N ARG A 100 -18.47 2.36 -2.14
CA ARG A 100 -18.12 1.07 -1.54
C ARG A 100 -16.69 0.69 -1.93
N ALA A 101 -15.91 0.25 -0.93
CA ALA A 101 -14.54 -0.23 -1.10
C ALA A 101 -14.31 -1.49 -0.25
N ASP A 102 -14.29 -2.65 -0.89
CA ASP A 102 -14.09 -3.93 -0.20
C ASP A 102 -12.62 -4.34 -0.24
N PHE A 103 -12.19 -5.08 0.81
CA PHE A 103 -10.85 -5.63 0.94
C PHE A 103 -10.89 -7.13 1.16
N LYS A 104 -9.94 -7.82 0.55
CA LYS A 104 -9.71 -9.25 0.75
C LYS A 104 -8.43 -9.45 1.54
N LEU A 105 -8.50 -10.38 2.49
CA LEU A 105 -7.38 -10.83 3.29
C LEU A 105 -7.17 -12.32 3.05
N GLU A 106 -5.92 -12.73 3.04
CA GLU A 106 -5.49 -14.12 2.99
C GLU A 106 -4.88 -14.50 4.33
N LYS A 107 -5.49 -15.44 5.03
CA LYS A 107 -4.95 -15.91 6.31
C LYS A 107 -3.64 -16.65 6.06
N VAL A 108 -2.62 -16.31 6.84
CA VAL A 108 -1.27 -16.88 6.71
C VAL A 108 -0.73 -17.30 8.07
N ASP A 109 0.07 -18.35 8.05
CA ASP A 109 0.85 -18.80 9.19
C ASP A 109 2.33 -18.38 9.03
N GLY A 110 3.11 -18.53 10.11
CA GLY A 110 4.57 -18.36 10.07
C GLY A 110 5.08 -16.92 10.12
N GLN A 111 4.23 -15.97 10.48
CA GLN A 111 4.65 -14.58 10.68
C GLN A 111 5.38 -14.33 12.03
N ASP A 112 5.57 -15.34 12.86
CA ASP A 112 6.38 -15.22 14.09
C ASP A 112 7.88 -15.11 13.77
N SER A 113 8.30 -15.60 12.61
CA SER A 113 9.68 -15.49 12.10
C SER A 113 9.63 -15.20 10.60
N TYR A 114 10.12 -14.03 10.21
CA TYR A 114 10.13 -13.59 8.82
C TYR A 114 11.38 -12.76 8.52
N LYS A 115 11.63 -12.54 7.25
CA LYS A 115 12.65 -11.63 6.76
C LYS A 115 11.99 -10.45 6.05
N ILE A 116 12.55 -9.27 6.22
CA ILE A 116 12.15 -8.08 5.49
C ILE A 116 13.38 -7.48 4.81
N PHE A 117 13.29 -7.31 3.49
CA PHE A 117 14.32 -6.63 2.71
C PHE A 117 14.03 -5.14 2.73
N MET A 118 14.97 -4.36 3.24
CA MET A 118 14.90 -2.90 3.24
C MET A 118 15.57 -2.37 1.97
N LEU A 119 14.81 -1.73 1.10
CA LEU A 119 15.24 -1.24 -0.21
C LEU A 119 15.31 0.29 -0.18
N GLY A 120 16.47 0.85 0.07
CA GLY A 120 16.68 2.30 0.13
C GLY A 120 17.36 2.84 -1.12
N ASP A 121 16.99 4.06 -1.51
CA ASP A 121 17.73 4.91 -2.47
C ASP A 121 18.07 4.21 -3.79
N MET A 122 17.13 3.48 -4.37
CA MET A 122 17.35 2.75 -5.62
C MET A 122 17.58 3.68 -6.81
N HIS A 123 16.94 4.85 -6.82
CA HIS A 123 17.09 5.90 -7.81
C HIS A 123 17.05 5.39 -9.27
N LEU A 124 16.11 4.49 -9.57
CA LEU A 124 15.94 3.98 -10.92
C LEU A 124 15.43 5.10 -11.84
N ALA A 125 16.16 5.37 -12.90
CA ALA A 125 15.90 6.51 -13.77
C ALA A 125 16.25 6.29 -15.25
N ASN A 126 16.51 5.03 -15.64
CA ASN A 126 16.97 4.67 -16.98
C ASN A 126 18.21 5.47 -17.41
N ARG A 127 19.14 5.63 -16.48
CA ARG A 127 20.48 6.20 -16.75
C ARG A 127 21.44 5.10 -17.18
N THR A 128 22.66 5.51 -17.57
CA THR A 128 23.72 4.55 -17.92
C THR A 128 24.05 3.65 -16.73
N GLY A 129 23.66 2.39 -16.82
CA GLY A 129 24.07 1.32 -15.91
C GLY A 129 23.13 1.05 -14.72
N ASP A 130 22.20 1.97 -14.34
CA ASP A 130 21.35 1.80 -13.16
C ASP A 130 20.41 0.58 -13.28
N LEU A 131 19.73 0.41 -14.40
CA LEU A 131 18.85 -0.74 -14.63
C LEU A 131 19.62 -2.06 -14.70
N GLY A 132 20.86 -2.04 -15.23
CA GLY A 132 21.72 -3.21 -15.25
C GLY A 132 22.21 -3.61 -13.85
N GLN A 133 22.55 -2.63 -13.00
CA GLN A 133 22.91 -2.86 -11.60
C GLN A 133 21.69 -3.40 -10.81
N PHE A 134 20.51 -2.85 -11.07
CA PHE A 134 19.29 -3.33 -10.44
C PHE A 134 18.98 -4.78 -10.87
N ALA A 135 19.17 -5.13 -12.15
CA ALA A 135 18.99 -6.49 -12.63
C ALA A 135 19.96 -7.49 -11.94
N GLN A 136 21.20 -7.09 -11.67
CA GLN A 136 22.14 -7.92 -10.90
C GLN A 136 21.64 -8.10 -9.46
N PHE A 137 21.24 -7.03 -8.81
CA PHE A 137 20.67 -7.09 -7.44
C PHE A 137 19.44 -8.01 -7.37
N THR A 138 18.51 -7.90 -8.31
CA THR A 138 17.29 -8.73 -8.31
C THR A 138 17.58 -10.20 -8.62
N SER A 139 18.63 -10.49 -9.38
CA SER A 139 19.14 -11.86 -9.56
C SER A 139 19.63 -12.43 -8.23
N ASP A 140 20.47 -11.69 -7.51
CA ASP A 140 21.00 -12.11 -6.21
C ASP A 140 19.87 -12.27 -5.16
N LEU A 141 18.88 -11.36 -5.18
CA LEU A 141 17.67 -11.44 -4.34
C LEU A 141 16.86 -12.71 -4.64
N THR A 142 16.65 -13.02 -5.92
CA THR A 142 15.92 -14.22 -6.36
C THR A 142 16.63 -15.49 -5.93
N ASP A 143 17.95 -15.53 -6.07
CA ASP A 143 18.78 -16.63 -5.61
C ASP A 143 18.72 -16.81 -4.08
N TYR A 144 18.73 -15.69 -3.36
CA TYR A 144 18.56 -15.72 -1.91
C TYR A 144 17.19 -16.29 -1.52
N MET A 145 16.11 -15.78 -2.10
CA MET A 145 14.74 -16.25 -1.83
C MET A 145 14.58 -17.74 -2.18
N THR A 146 15.20 -18.19 -3.26
CA THR A 146 15.18 -19.61 -3.68
C THR A 146 15.85 -20.51 -2.66
N ARG A 147 17.02 -20.11 -2.13
CA ARG A 147 17.75 -20.87 -1.09
C ARG A 147 17.01 -20.89 0.26
N HIS A 148 16.17 -19.90 0.51
CA HIS A 148 15.38 -19.75 1.73
C HIS A 148 13.88 -20.04 1.52
N LYS A 149 13.57 -20.89 0.53
CA LYS A 149 12.21 -21.30 0.21
C LYS A 149 11.52 -21.89 1.44
N GLY A 150 10.35 -21.34 1.78
CA GLY A 150 9.57 -21.74 2.96
C GLY A 150 9.68 -20.77 4.14
N GLU A 151 10.62 -19.84 4.11
CA GLU A 151 10.62 -18.70 5.04
C GLU A 151 9.68 -17.61 4.54
N LYS A 152 9.01 -16.92 5.47
CA LYS A 152 8.21 -15.73 5.13
C LYS A 152 9.14 -14.57 4.81
N MET A 153 8.88 -13.91 3.69
CA MET A 153 9.69 -12.80 3.19
C MET A 153 8.81 -11.67 2.70
N TYR A 154 9.19 -10.46 3.04
CA TYR A 154 8.55 -9.21 2.62
C TYR A 154 9.63 -8.20 2.23
N ALA A 155 9.23 -7.12 1.60
CA ALA A 155 10.12 -5.98 1.37
C ALA A 155 9.44 -4.67 1.76
N LEU A 156 10.24 -3.68 2.12
CA LEU A 156 9.84 -2.31 2.39
C LEU A 156 10.84 -1.38 1.72
N THR A 157 10.36 -0.45 0.89
CA THR A 157 11.23 0.61 0.40
C THR A 157 11.42 1.68 1.47
N LEU A 158 12.57 2.33 1.47
CA LEU A 158 12.88 3.44 2.38
C LEU A 158 12.83 4.80 1.66
N GLY A 159 12.14 4.85 0.52
CA GLY A 159 12.06 6.03 -0.33
C GLY A 159 13.07 6.00 -1.48
N ASP A 160 12.98 7.01 -2.33
CA ASP A 160 13.84 7.27 -3.49
C ASP A 160 13.95 6.05 -4.44
N MET A 161 12.79 5.49 -4.76
CA MET A 161 12.68 4.37 -5.71
C MET A 161 13.01 4.83 -7.13
N THR A 162 12.57 6.02 -7.45
CA THR A 162 12.83 6.70 -8.72
C THR A 162 13.70 7.94 -8.49
N TRP A 163 14.03 8.64 -9.56
CA TRP A 163 14.73 9.90 -9.47
C TRP A 163 14.01 10.94 -10.32
N ASP A 164 13.26 11.78 -9.70
CA ASP A 164 12.41 12.81 -10.30
C ASP A 164 13.08 13.72 -11.33
N LEU A 165 14.37 14.03 -11.16
CA LEU A 165 15.14 14.81 -12.13
C LEU A 165 15.16 14.17 -13.54
N TYR A 166 14.93 12.85 -13.61
CA TYR A 166 14.92 12.10 -14.86
C TYR A 166 13.51 11.64 -15.30
N TRP A 167 12.47 11.97 -14.52
CA TRP A 167 11.11 11.53 -14.87
C TRP A 167 10.70 11.96 -16.28
N TYR A 168 11.00 13.20 -16.63
CA TYR A 168 10.62 13.78 -17.92
C TYR A 168 11.69 13.58 -18.99
N SER A 169 12.95 13.78 -18.67
CA SER A 169 14.05 13.64 -19.63
C SER A 169 14.26 12.21 -20.10
N ASN A 170 14.13 11.23 -19.20
CA ASN A 170 14.32 9.82 -19.51
C ASN A 170 12.99 9.07 -19.65
N SER A 171 11.85 9.77 -19.48
CA SER A 171 10.51 9.17 -19.44
C SER A 171 10.44 7.96 -18.50
N TYR A 172 11.02 8.11 -17.31
CA TYR A 172 11.11 7.03 -16.33
C TYR A 172 10.61 7.49 -14.96
N TYR A 173 9.41 7.03 -14.57
CA TYR A 173 8.82 7.24 -13.25
C TYR A 173 8.04 5.98 -12.83
N PHE A 174 6.99 6.05 -12.03
CA PHE A 174 6.35 4.87 -11.41
C PHE A 174 5.86 3.79 -12.36
N PRO A 175 5.22 4.06 -13.52
CA PRO A 175 4.85 2.99 -14.45
C PRO A 175 6.07 2.21 -14.96
N GLN A 176 7.18 2.88 -15.28
CA GLN A 176 8.41 2.25 -15.73
C GLN A 176 9.12 1.53 -14.59
N TYR A 177 9.15 2.15 -13.40
CA TYR A 177 9.63 1.51 -12.18
C TYR A 177 8.88 0.19 -11.91
N LEU A 178 7.54 0.22 -11.88
CA LEU A 178 6.72 -0.97 -11.66
C LEU A 178 6.94 -2.03 -12.74
N ASN A 179 7.06 -1.64 -14.02
CA ASN A 179 7.39 -2.57 -15.09
C ASN A 179 8.74 -3.25 -14.87
N THR A 180 9.76 -2.47 -14.47
CA THR A 180 11.09 -2.98 -14.17
C THR A 180 11.06 -3.96 -13.01
N VAL A 181 10.49 -3.54 -11.86
CA VAL A 181 10.41 -4.35 -10.65
C VAL A 181 9.57 -5.61 -10.87
N ASN A 182 8.39 -5.47 -11.46
CA ASN A 182 7.47 -6.58 -11.72
C ASN A 182 8.01 -7.58 -12.76
N SER A 183 8.91 -7.17 -13.65
CA SER A 183 9.56 -8.10 -14.57
C SER A 183 10.59 -9.00 -13.87
N GLN A 184 11.24 -8.50 -12.84
CA GLN A 184 12.41 -9.11 -12.20
C GLN A 184 12.09 -9.73 -10.83
N ILE A 185 11.22 -9.14 -10.03
CA ILE A 185 10.86 -9.63 -8.69
C ILE A 185 9.50 -10.31 -8.74
N LYS A 186 9.44 -11.56 -8.27
CA LYS A 186 8.21 -12.37 -8.22
C LYS A 186 7.98 -12.88 -6.80
N ASN A 187 6.70 -13.04 -6.45
CA ASN A 187 6.29 -13.66 -5.17
C ASN A 187 6.85 -12.95 -3.93
N LEU A 188 6.98 -11.63 -4.00
CA LEU A 188 7.42 -10.79 -2.89
C LEU A 188 6.50 -9.57 -2.82
N GLN A 189 5.84 -9.36 -1.69
CA GLN A 189 5.10 -8.13 -1.43
C GLN A 189 6.09 -7.04 -1.04
N ILE A 190 6.01 -5.91 -1.71
CA ILE A 190 6.83 -4.73 -1.42
C ILE A 190 5.92 -3.62 -0.93
N PHE A 191 6.01 -3.28 0.34
CA PHE A 191 5.42 -2.07 0.91
C PHE A 191 6.31 -0.89 0.52
N HIS A 192 5.70 0.24 0.18
CA HIS A 192 6.46 1.37 -0.36
C HIS A 192 6.38 2.58 0.55
N THR A 193 7.53 3.21 0.78
CA THR A 193 7.64 4.52 1.42
C THR A 193 8.06 5.53 0.35
N MET A 194 7.39 6.67 0.31
CA MET A 194 7.77 7.75 -0.60
C MET A 194 9.02 8.46 -0.07
N GLY A 195 9.99 8.72 -0.95
CA GLY A 195 11.16 9.55 -0.67
C GLY A 195 11.07 10.91 -1.34
N ASN A 196 12.08 11.75 -1.10
CA ASN A 196 12.09 13.09 -1.70
C ASN A 196 12.20 13.06 -3.23
N HIS A 197 12.86 12.07 -3.80
CA HIS A 197 12.98 11.91 -5.25
C HIS A 197 11.80 11.15 -5.91
N ASP A 198 10.78 10.81 -5.12
CA ASP A 198 9.53 10.23 -5.60
C ASP A 198 8.41 11.28 -5.71
N ASN A 199 8.75 12.56 -5.59
CA ASN A 199 7.86 13.71 -5.75
C ASN A 199 7.96 14.33 -7.16
N ASP A 200 6.84 14.81 -7.70
CA ASP A 200 6.85 15.51 -8.96
C ASP A 200 7.39 16.95 -8.80
N PHE A 201 8.62 17.17 -9.23
CA PHE A 201 9.27 18.46 -9.09
C PHE A 201 8.66 19.58 -9.96
N GLN A 202 7.77 19.26 -10.90
CA GLN A 202 7.11 20.27 -11.74
C GLN A 202 5.82 20.84 -11.13
N THR A 203 5.47 20.41 -9.92
CA THR A 203 4.31 20.91 -9.18
C THR A 203 4.71 21.95 -8.13
N ARG A 204 3.73 22.71 -7.64
CA ARG A 204 3.96 23.80 -6.67
C ARG A 204 3.36 23.56 -5.29
N SER A 205 2.64 22.49 -5.13
CA SER A 205 2.09 22.10 -3.84
C SER A 205 2.59 20.71 -3.47
N ASP A 206 2.77 20.48 -2.20
CA ASP A 206 3.15 19.19 -1.65
C ASP A 206 2.15 18.10 -2.04
N TYR A 207 0.86 18.41 -1.95
CA TYR A 207 -0.20 17.51 -2.37
C TYR A 207 -0.07 17.10 -3.85
N ASP A 208 0.12 18.07 -4.75
CA ASP A 208 0.23 17.78 -6.20
C ASP A 208 1.53 17.00 -6.52
N ALA A 209 2.60 17.23 -5.74
CA ALA A 209 3.86 16.51 -5.91
C ALA A 209 3.71 15.00 -5.63
N ALA A 210 2.85 14.63 -4.69
CA ALA A 210 2.59 13.24 -4.30
C ALA A 210 1.55 12.52 -5.18
N VAL A 211 0.76 13.24 -6.00
CA VAL A 211 -0.39 12.64 -6.74
C VAL A 211 0.04 11.43 -7.58
N LYS A 212 1.14 11.54 -8.33
CA LYS A 212 1.61 10.42 -9.17
C LYS A 212 2.01 9.20 -8.35
N TYR A 213 2.59 9.40 -7.16
CA TYR A 213 2.91 8.30 -6.25
C TYR A 213 1.63 7.64 -5.71
N VAL A 214 0.70 8.43 -5.22
CA VAL A 214 -0.58 7.92 -4.68
C VAL A 214 -1.38 7.16 -5.73
N ASP A 215 -1.44 7.68 -6.96
CA ASP A 215 -2.18 7.05 -8.06
C ASP A 215 -1.58 5.73 -8.54
N GLN A 216 -0.26 5.57 -8.46
CA GLN A 216 0.45 4.45 -9.08
C GLN A 216 0.98 3.43 -8.06
N ILE A 217 1.31 3.87 -6.86
CA ILE A 217 1.99 3.04 -5.84
C ILE A 217 1.05 2.77 -4.66
N CYS A 218 0.90 3.72 -3.74
CA CYS A 218 0.06 3.57 -2.54
C CYS A 218 -0.09 4.90 -1.78
N PRO A 219 -0.92 4.96 -0.71
CA PRO A 219 -0.95 6.08 0.22
C PRO A 219 0.43 6.43 0.77
N THR A 220 0.66 7.72 1.07
CA THR A 220 1.92 8.19 1.67
C THR A 220 1.97 7.94 3.18
N TYR A 221 0.80 7.82 3.83
CA TYR A 221 0.66 7.47 5.25
C TYR A 221 -0.18 6.22 5.38
N TYR A 222 0.36 5.19 6.00
CA TYR A 222 -0.38 3.96 6.29
C TYR A 222 0.36 3.11 7.33
N SER A 223 -0.28 2.04 7.78
CA SER A 223 0.35 1.06 8.65
C SER A 223 -0.02 -0.36 8.27
N PHE A 224 0.75 -1.32 8.73
CA PHE A 224 0.50 -2.75 8.56
C PHE A 224 1.20 -3.55 9.66
N ASN A 225 0.76 -4.80 9.86
CA ASN A 225 1.38 -5.69 10.83
C ASN A 225 1.95 -6.92 10.14
N ILE A 226 3.09 -7.37 10.60
CA ILE A 226 3.64 -8.68 10.29
C ILE A 226 4.01 -9.33 11.62
N GLY A 227 3.33 -10.41 11.96
CA GLY A 227 3.51 -11.06 13.25
C GLY A 227 3.28 -10.08 14.43
N LYS A 228 4.30 -9.89 15.25
CA LYS A 228 4.24 -9.02 16.44
C LYS A 228 4.72 -7.59 16.21
N VAL A 229 5.08 -7.26 14.97
CA VAL A 229 5.61 -5.92 14.64
C VAL A 229 4.55 -5.11 13.91
N HIS A 230 4.32 -3.90 14.38
CA HIS A 230 3.50 -2.89 13.74
C HIS A 230 4.43 -1.92 12.98
N TYR A 231 4.24 -1.83 11.67
CA TYR A 231 4.97 -0.91 10.79
C TYR A 231 4.12 0.32 10.53
N VAL A 232 4.75 1.49 10.64
CA VAL A 232 4.12 2.77 10.31
C VAL A 232 4.96 3.42 9.22
N VAL A 233 4.31 3.74 8.11
CA VAL A 233 4.90 4.47 6.99
C VAL A 233 4.41 5.91 7.07
N MET A 234 5.34 6.85 7.00
CA MET A 234 5.08 8.28 7.10
C MET A 234 5.80 9.01 5.98
N ASP A 235 5.16 10.08 5.52
CA ASP A 235 5.76 11.06 4.63
C ASP A 235 6.08 12.31 5.45
N ASP A 236 7.36 12.59 5.63
CA ASP A 236 7.86 13.73 6.41
C ASP A 236 8.52 14.81 5.53
N ILE A 237 8.27 14.76 4.23
CA ILE A 237 8.86 15.63 3.23
C ILE A 237 7.82 16.59 2.70
N ASP A 238 8.14 17.89 2.75
CA ASP A 238 7.33 18.95 2.15
C ASP A 238 7.99 19.45 0.84
N CYS A 239 7.29 19.27 -0.27
CA CYS A 239 7.71 19.70 -1.60
C CYS A 239 7.00 20.98 -2.07
N SER A 240 6.46 21.79 -1.16
CA SER A 240 5.62 22.95 -1.48
C SER A 240 6.38 24.16 -2.05
N SER A 241 7.70 24.20 -1.98
CA SER A 241 8.51 25.37 -2.29
C SER A 241 9.27 25.32 -3.63
N TYR A 242 8.76 24.55 -4.62
CA TYR A 242 9.35 24.53 -5.94
C TYR A 242 9.23 25.90 -6.64
N ASP A 243 10.34 26.53 -6.93
CA ASP A 243 10.45 27.87 -7.54
C ASP A 243 10.72 27.84 -9.06
N GLY A 244 10.75 26.67 -9.66
CA GLY A 244 11.08 26.47 -11.08
C GLY A 244 12.55 26.14 -11.32
N THR A 245 13.37 26.09 -10.28
CA THR A 245 14.75 25.62 -10.34
C THR A 245 14.85 24.18 -9.83
N GLU A 246 15.97 23.50 -10.09
CA GLU A 246 16.22 22.16 -9.56
C GLU A 246 16.51 22.15 -8.04
N SER A 247 16.65 23.32 -7.42
CA SER A 247 16.86 23.44 -5.99
C SER A 247 15.52 23.33 -5.26
N ARG A 248 15.28 22.20 -4.63
CA ARG A 248 14.15 21.97 -3.75
C ARG A 248 14.51 22.32 -2.32
N ASN A 249 13.68 23.10 -1.69
CA ASN A 249 13.73 23.24 -0.25
C ASN A 249 12.88 22.12 0.37
N TYR A 250 13.51 21.01 0.70
CA TYR A 250 12.86 20.00 1.48
C TYR A 250 12.75 20.48 2.93
N VAL A 251 11.57 20.94 3.30
CA VAL A 251 11.27 21.26 4.70
C VAL A 251 10.76 19.98 5.36
N LYS A 252 11.55 19.42 6.26
CA LYS A 252 11.08 18.35 7.09
C LYS A 252 10.06 18.91 8.07
N SER A 253 8.80 18.67 7.83
CA SER A 253 7.72 18.96 8.77
C SER A 253 7.54 17.76 9.70
N LEU A 254 8.21 17.79 10.85
CA LEU A 254 7.94 16.88 11.95
C LEU A 254 6.75 17.37 12.80
N SER A 255 5.87 18.18 12.26
CA SER A 255 4.63 18.55 12.92
C SER A 255 3.62 17.40 12.80
N ALA A 256 3.70 16.47 13.74
CA ALA A 256 2.63 15.53 14.03
C ALA A 256 1.47 16.24 14.70
#